data_1dcab9e422605c2f82110b463c0138ed
#
_entry.id   1dcab9e422605c2f82110b463c0138ed
#
_cell.length_a   1.000
_cell.length_b   1.000
_cell.length_c   1.000
_cell.angle_alpha   90.00
_cell.angle_beta   90.00
_cell.angle_gamma   90.00
#
_symmetry.space_group_name_H-M   'P 1'
#
loop_
_entity.id
_entity.type
_entity.pdbx_description
1 polymer ?
#
loop_
_entity_poly.entity_id
_entity_poly.type
_entity_poly.pdbx_seq_one_letter_code
_entity_poly.pdbx_strand_id
1 'polypeptide(L)'
;MIYDEIMLRYGELTLKGKNKCMFIDTLANNIRLSLADYKELKFEKQHDRFYIKINESSNVEDILLRLSKIPGIHNFSLVKKVEKDIQQICDVCLTIVNELDLVSLNTLKVKTSRNDKAFYLISDEINREVATVILKNTPLK
;
A
#
# COMPACT_ATOMS: atom_id res chain seq x y z
N MET A 1 5.09 10.85 9.97
CA MET A 1 4.64 9.60 9.33
C MET A 1 4.83 9.70 7.83
N ILE A 2 5.39 8.67 7.21
CA ILE A 2 5.69 8.66 5.78
C ILE A 2 4.46 8.31 4.93
N TYR A 3 3.60 7.44 5.43
CA TYR A 3 2.53 6.86 4.63
C TYR A 3 1.31 7.77 4.54
N ASP A 4 0.65 7.75 3.37
CA ASP A 4 -0.54 8.56 3.09
C ASP A 4 -1.83 7.77 3.22
N GLU A 5 -1.77 6.48 2.91
CA GLU A 5 -2.96 5.64 2.79
C GLU A 5 -2.68 4.21 3.24
N ILE A 6 -3.77 3.52 3.54
CA ILE A 6 -3.78 2.06 3.67
C ILE A 6 -4.49 1.52 2.42
N MET A 7 -3.83 0.61 1.71
CA MET A 7 -4.39 -0.05 0.54
C MET A 7 -4.82 -1.46 0.93
N LEU A 8 -6.08 -1.78 0.66
CA LEU A 8 -6.64 -3.11 0.94
C LEU A 8 -6.94 -3.83 -0.36
N ARG A 9 -6.66 -5.13 -0.39
CA ARG A 9 -6.98 -5.99 -1.52
C ARG A 9 -8.05 -6.99 -1.12
N TYR A 10 -9.01 -7.19 -2.03
CA TYR A 10 -10.06 -8.18 -1.83
C TYR A 10 -9.54 -9.59 -2.06
N GLY A 11 -10.15 -10.58 -1.41
CA GLY A 11 -9.81 -11.98 -1.66
C GLY A 11 -10.22 -12.42 -3.06
N GLU A 12 -9.41 -13.28 -3.71
CA GLU A 12 -9.66 -13.73 -5.09
C GLU A 12 -11.01 -14.43 -5.25
N LEU A 13 -11.40 -15.23 -4.27
CA LEU A 13 -12.67 -15.96 -4.31
C LEU A 13 -13.88 -15.04 -4.35
N THR A 14 -13.72 -13.77 -3.97
CA THR A 14 -14.78 -12.78 -3.92
C THR A 14 -14.91 -11.98 -5.20
N LEU A 15 -13.95 -12.10 -6.11
CA LEU A 15 -13.89 -11.33 -7.34
C LEU A 15 -14.61 -12.00 -8.52
N LYS A 16 -15.39 -13.05 -8.30
CA LYS A 16 -16.07 -13.80 -9.35
C LYS A 16 -17.58 -13.62 -9.31
N GLY A 17 -18.18 -13.34 -10.48
CA GLY A 17 -19.62 -13.39 -10.70
C GLY A 17 -20.40 -12.16 -10.29
N LYS A 18 -21.73 -12.29 -10.31
CA LYS A 18 -22.68 -11.21 -10.07
C LYS A 18 -22.68 -10.70 -8.62
N ASN A 19 -22.19 -11.50 -7.69
CA ASN A 19 -22.18 -11.15 -6.27
C ASN A 19 -20.98 -10.30 -5.85
N LYS A 20 -20.07 -10.02 -6.79
CA LYS A 20 -18.88 -9.24 -6.52
C LYS A 20 -19.18 -7.85 -5.96
N CYS A 21 -20.06 -7.11 -6.64
CA CYS A 21 -20.41 -5.76 -6.20
C CYS A 21 -21.07 -5.76 -4.83
N MET A 22 -21.97 -6.70 -4.59
CA MET A 22 -22.64 -6.84 -3.29
C MET A 22 -21.63 -7.17 -2.18
N PHE A 23 -20.70 -8.05 -2.46
CA PHE A 23 -19.66 -8.43 -1.51
C PHE A 23 -18.76 -7.24 -1.17
N ILE A 24 -18.30 -6.52 -2.19
CA ILE A 24 -17.43 -5.34 -2.01
C ILE A 24 -18.16 -4.25 -1.23
N ASP A 25 -19.43 -4.00 -1.53
CA ASP A 25 -20.24 -3.01 -0.82
C ASP A 25 -20.41 -3.38 0.66
N THR A 26 -20.68 -4.64 0.94
CA THR A 26 -20.78 -5.15 2.32
C THR A 26 -19.46 -5.00 3.05
N LEU A 27 -18.36 -5.37 2.41
CA LEU A 27 -17.02 -5.23 2.98
C LEU A 27 -16.69 -3.76 3.27
N ALA A 28 -16.97 -2.87 2.31
CA ALA A 28 -16.75 -1.43 2.48
C ALA A 28 -17.55 -0.88 3.66
N ASN A 29 -18.81 -1.29 3.81
CA ASN A 29 -19.63 -0.88 4.94
C ASN A 29 -19.06 -1.40 6.26
N ASN A 30 -18.60 -2.64 6.31
CA ASN A 30 -18.00 -3.21 7.51
C ASN A 30 -16.73 -2.46 7.90
N ILE A 31 -15.91 -2.07 6.93
CA ILE A 31 -14.71 -1.27 7.17
C ILE A 31 -15.09 0.09 7.76
N ARG A 32 -16.06 0.78 7.15
CA ARG A 32 -16.52 2.09 7.62
C ARG A 32 -17.09 2.02 9.03
N LEU A 33 -17.88 1.00 9.33
CA LEU A 33 -18.46 0.82 10.67
C LEU A 33 -17.37 0.52 11.71
N SER A 34 -16.43 -0.34 11.37
CA SER A 34 -15.33 -0.70 12.29
C SER A 34 -14.45 0.50 12.64
N LEU A 35 -14.33 1.47 11.73
CA LEU A 35 -13.46 2.64 11.90
C LEU A 35 -14.25 3.94 12.07
N ALA A 36 -15.53 3.86 12.40
CA ALA A 36 -16.43 5.02 12.46
C ALA A 36 -16.02 6.07 13.50
N ASP A 37 -15.31 5.68 14.56
CA ASP A 37 -14.83 6.59 15.59
C ASP A 37 -13.60 7.42 15.13
N TYR A 38 -12.95 7.02 14.04
CA TYR A 38 -11.85 7.79 13.44
C TYR A 38 -12.41 8.74 12.38
N LYS A 39 -12.77 9.95 12.80
CA LYS A 39 -13.47 10.92 11.94
C LYS A 39 -12.58 11.50 10.84
N GLU A 40 -11.26 11.47 10.99
CA GLU A 40 -10.29 11.98 10.03
C GLU A 40 -10.10 11.08 8.81
N LEU A 41 -10.50 9.82 8.89
CA LEU A 41 -10.28 8.87 7.81
C LEU A 41 -11.20 9.16 6.63
N LYS A 42 -10.65 9.02 5.42
CA LYS A 42 -11.40 9.10 4.17
C LYS A 42 -11.30 7.76 3.46
N PHE A 43 -12.43 7.30 2.94
CA PHE A 43 -12.52 5.99 2.32
C PHE A 43 -12.76 6.13 0.82
N GLU A 44 -12.03 5.35 0.02
CA GLU A 44 -12.19 5.34 -1.43
C GLU A 44 -12.30 3.89 -1.92
N LYS A 45 -13.46 3.55 -2.45
CA LYS A 45 -13.71 2.22 -3.00
C LYS A 45 -13.39 2.23 -4.50
N GLN A 46 -12.51 1.32 -4.93
CA GLN A 46 -12.21 1.08 -6.33
C GLN A 46 -12.60 -0.34 -6.73
N HIS A 47 -12.48 -0.65 -8.01
CA HIS A 47 -12.94 -1.93 -8.57
C HIS A 47 -12.27 -3.13 -7.92
N ASP A 48 -10.97 -3.09 -7.70
CA ASP A 48 -10.17 -4.21 -7.20
C ASP A 48 -9.49 -3.93 -5.87
N ARG A 49 -9.56 -2.71 -5.38
CA ARG A 49 -8.88 -2.27 -4.17
C ARG A 49 -9.71 -1.26 -3.40
N PHE A 50 -9.43 -1.13 -2.12
CA PHE A 50 -10.03 -0.17 -1.23
C PHE A 50 -8.94 0.65 -0.56
N TYR A 51 -9.09 1.97 -0.50
CA TYR A 51 -8.09 2.85 0.09
C TYR A 51 -8.67 3.60 1.29
N ILE A 52 -7.86 3.72 2.33
CA ILE A 52 -8.18 4.52 3.50
C ILE A 52 -7.11 5.59 3.62
N LYS A 53 -7.48 6.87 3.46
CA LYS A 53 -6.56 7.98 3.64
C LYS A 53 -6.36 8.25 5.11
N ILE A 54 -5.11 8.28 5.54
CA ILE A 54 -4.70 8.53 6.91
C ILE A 54 -3.91 9.82 6.99
N ASN A 55 -3.75 10.35 8.20
CA ASN A 55 -2.92 11.52 8.44
C ASN A 55 -2.04 11.30 9.68
N GLU A 56 -1.26 12.30 10.07
CA GLU A 56 -0.33 12.17 11.19
C GLU A 56 -1.03 11.95 12.53
N SER A 57 -2.28 12.34 12.66
CA SER A 57 -3.06 12.11 13.88
C SER A 57 -3.69 10.72 13.97
N SER A 58 -3.62 9.92 12.89
CA SER A 58 -4.25 8.60 12.82
C SER A 58 -3.48 7.58 13.67
N ASN A 59 -4.21 6.81 14.46
CA ASN A 59 -3.63 5.68 15.20
C ASN A 59 -3.53 4.47 14.28
N VAL A 60 -2.45 4.40 13.52
CA VAL A 60 -2.27 3.38 12.46
C VAL A 60 -2.26 1.98 13.05
N GLU A 61 -1.61 1.76 14.19
CA GLU A 61 -1.54 0.42 14.79
C GLU A 61 -2.92 -0.12 15.14
N ASP A 62 -3.77 0.70 15.74
CA ASP A 62 -5.13 0.29 16.09
C ASP A 62 -5.98 0.08 14.84
N ILE A 63 -5.84 0.95 13.84
CA ILE A 63 -6.55 0.81 12.56
C ILE A 63 -6.19 -0.52 11.90
N LEU A 64 -4.90 -0.84 11.79
CA LEU A 64 -4.45 -2.10 11.20
C LEU A 64 -4.95 -3.30 12.01
N LEU A 65 -4.96 -3.22 13.31
CA LEU A 65 -5.48 -4.28 14.17
C LEU A 65 -6.97 -4.53 13.90
N ARG A 66 -7.76 -3.48 13.80
CA ARG A 66 -9.19 -3.60 13.49
C ARG A 66 -9.42 -4.21 12.10
N LEU A 67 -8.63 -3.77 11.10
CA LEU A 67 -8.71 -4.31 9.75
C LEU A 67 -8.37 -5.80 9.71
N SER A 68 -7.43 -6.25 10.52
CA SER A 68 -7.04 -7.67 10.58
C SER A 68 -8.18 -8.58 11.02
N LYS A 69 -9.19 -8.04 11.67
CA LYS A 69 -10.34 -8.78 12.20
C LYS A 69 -11.55 -8.78 11.24
N ILE A 70 -11.48 -8.05 10.14
CA ILE A 70 -12.58 -7.95 9.18
C ILE A 70 -12.43 -9.07 8.13
N PRO A 71 -13.42 -9.97 8.00
CA PRO A 71 -13.36 -11.01 6.99
C PRO A 71 -13.52 -10.43 5.59
N GLY A 72 -12.89 -11.08 4.61
CA GLY A 72 -12.97 -10.67 3.20
C GLY A 72 -11.81 -9.82 2.72
N ILE A 73 -10.96 -9.33 3.60
CA ILE A 73 -9.74 -8.63 3.24
C ILE A 73 -8.63 -9.66 3.03
N HIS A 74 -8.09 -9.72 1.80
CA HIS A 74 -6.98 -10.63 1.50
C HIS A 74 -5.68 -10.15 2.14
N ASN A 75 -5.34 -8.88 1.91
CA ASN A 75 -4.21 -8.24 2.55
C ASN A 75 -4.39 -6.73 2.58
N PHE A 76 -3.56 -6.06 3.37
CA PHE A 76 -3.51 -4.60 3.39
C PHE A 76 -2.04 -4.16 3.54
N SER A 77 -1.76 -2.96 3.04
CA SER A 77 -0.41 -2.38 3.05
C SER A 77 -0.47 -0.89 3.30
N LEU A 78 0.53 -0.38 4.00
CA LEU A 78 0.74 1.06 4.10
C LEU A 78 1.41 1.53 2.81
N VAL A 79 0.93 2.63 2.24
CA VAL A 79 1.44 3.13 0.97
C VAL A 79 1.73 4.62 1.03
N LYS A 80 2.66 5.05 0.19
CA LYS A 80 3.01 6.45 -0.01
C LYS A 80 2.82 6.80 -1.48
N LYS A 81 2.05 7.85 -1.77
CA LYS A 81 1.89 8.35 -3.14
C LYS A 81 2.97 9.38 -3.45
N VAL A 82 3.51 9.28 -4.66
CA VAL A 82 4.49 10.23 -5.18
C VAL A 82 4.18 10.52 -6.65
N GLU A 83 4.78 11.59 -7.17
CA GLU A 83 4.68 11.91 -8.58
C GLU A 83 5.36 10.83 -9.44
N LYS A 84 4.96 10.74 -10.72
CA LYS A 84 5.54 9.80 -11.69
C LYS A 84 6.92 10.27 -12.12
N ASP A 85 7.84 10.33 -11.19
CA ASP A 85 9.22 10.75 -11.39
C ASP A 85 10.14 9.75 -10.68
N ILE A 86 11.08 9.17 -11.44
CA ILE A 86 11.96 8.13 -10.91
C ILE A 86 12.77 8.61 -9.70
N GLN A 87 13.20 9.88 -9.69
CA GLN A 87 13.95 10.43 -8.57
C GLN A 87 13.12 10.45 -7.30
N GLN A 88 11.87 10.89 -7.38
CA GLN A 88 10.98 10.90 -6.24
C GLN A 88 10.63 9.49 -5.78
N ILE A 89 10.44 8.56 -6.71
CA ILE A 89 10.18 7.16 -6.39
C ILE A 89 11.36 6.58 -5.61
N CYS A 90 12.58 6.79 -6.10
CA CYS A 90 13.79 6.30 -5.44
C CYS A 90 13.97 6.92 -4.05
N ASP A 91 13.75 8.22 -3.91
CA ASP A 91 13.91 8.92 -2.64
C ASP A 91 12.93 8.42 -1.58
N VAL A 92 11.67 8.21 -1.97
CA VAL A 92 10.65 7.69 -1.05
C VAL A 92 10.93 6.24 -0.68
N CYS A 93 11.30 5.42 -1.64
CA CYS A 93 11.64 4.02 -1.37
C CYS A 93 12.81 3.92 -0.38
N LEU A 94 13.83 4.75 -0.56
CA LEU A 94 14.96 4.79 0.37
C LEU A 94 14.52 5.23 1.77
N THR A 95 13.67 6.23 1.87
CA THR A 95 13.15 6.70 3.16
C THR A 95 12.36 5.60 3.87
N ILE A 96 11.51 4.89 3.14
CA ILE A 96 10.72 3.76 3.70
C ILE A 96 11.66 2.65 4.21
N VAL A 97 12.66 2.28 3.40
CA VAL A 97 13.60 1.21 3.78
C VAL A 97 14.41 1.60 5.02
N ASN A 98 14.83 2.85 5.13
CA ASN A 98 15.60 3.33 6.29
C ASN A 98 14.81 3.31 7.60
N GLU A 99 13.49 3.26 7.55
CA GLU A 99 12.66 3.11 8.75
C GLU A 99 12.49 1.65 9.19
N LEU A 100 12.93 0.70 8.38
CA LEU A 100 12.89 -0.71 8.72
C LEU A 100 14.10 -1.08 9.59
N ASP A 101 13.98 -2.20 10.29
CA ASP A 101 15.09 -2.75 11.06
C ASP A 101 16.12 -3.39 10.13
N LEU A 102 17.12 -2.62 9.69
CA LEU A 102 18.13 -3.09 8.76
C LEU A 102 19.15 -4.03 9.40
N VAL A 103 19.15 -4.14 10.74
CA VAL A 103 20.02 -5.11 11.43
C VAL A 103 19.53 -6.54 11.20
N SER A 104 18.21 -6.73 11.19
CA SER A 104 17.58 -8.04 10.98
C SER A 104 17.38 -8.38 9.51
N LEU A 105 17.47 -7.40 8.60
CA LEU A 105 17.20 -7.58 7.17
C LEU A 105 18.50 -7.61 6.38
N ASN A 106 18.65 -8.62 5.51
CA ASN A 106 19.88 -8.83 4.73
C ASN A 106 19.72 -8.59 3.25
N THR A 107 18.54 -8.79 2.71
CA THR A 107 18.31 -8.80 1.26
C THR A 107 17.21 -7.84 0.85
N LEU A 108 17.28 -7.42 -0.40
CA LEU A 108 16.30 -6.52 -1.01
C LEU A 108 15.81 -7.11 -2.33
N LYS A 109 14.50 -7.03 -2.54
CA LYS A 109 13.90 -7.29 -3.84
C LYS A 109 12.93 -6.18 -4.16
N VAL A 110 13.09 -5.58 -5.32
CA VAL A 110 12.17 -4.54 -5.83
C VAL A 110 11.28 -5.17 -6.90
N LYS A 111 9.98 -4.94 -6.79
CA LYS A 111 9.01 -5.40 -7.76
C LYS A 111 8.13 -4.24 -8.19
N THR A 112 7.98 -4.05 -9.49
CA THR A 112 7.20 -2.97 -10.07
C THR A 112 6.06 -3.51 -10.92
N SER A 113 4.87 -2.94 -10.73
CA SER A 113 3.72 -3.16 -11.60
C SER A 113 3.36 -1.83 -12.26
N ARG A 114 3.26 -1.81 -13.59
CA ARG A 114 3.02 -0.60 -14.37
C ARG A 114 1.62 -0.62 -14.98
N ASN A 115 0.76 0.29 -14.50
CA ASN A 115 -0.55 0.51 -15.11
C ASN A 115 -0.49 1.59 -16.20
N ASP A 116 0.38 2.59 -16.02
CA ASP A 116 0.61 3.64 -17.00
C ASP A 116 1.80 3.25 -17.90
N LYS A 117 1.50 2.75 -19.07
CA LYS A 117 2.50 2.29 -20.05
C LYS A 117 3.21 3.46 -20.75
N ALA A 118 2.74 4.68 -20.56
CA ALA A 118 3.39 5.88 -21.08
C ALA A 118 4.58 6.34 -20.23
N PHE A 119 4.76 5.80 -19.02
CA PHE A 119 5.94 6.09 -18.21
C PHE A 119 7.21 5.65 -18.96
N TYR A 120 8.23 6.49 -18.95
CA TYR A 120 9.41 6.34 -19.81
C TYR A 120 10.30 5.14 -19.46
N LEU A 121 10.16 4.55 -18.26
CA LEU A 121 10.89 3.36 -17.86
C LEU A 121 9.97 2.15 -17.80
N ILE A 122 10.48 0.99 -18.21
CA ILE A 122 9.78 -0.28 -18.03
C ILE A 122 10.00 -0.79 -16.60
N SER A 123 9.22 -1.80 -16.21
CA SER A 123 9.25 -2.31 -14.82
C SER A 123 10.64 -2.77 -14.37
N ASP A 124 11.37 -3.46 -15.24
CA ASP A 124 12.74 -3.92 -14.93
C ASP A 124 13.70 -2.76 -14.72
N GLU A 125 13.56 -1.70 -15.51
CA GLU A 125 14.39 -0.50 -15.36
C GLU A 125 14.10 0.22 -14.05
N ILE A 126 12.82 0.33 -13.68
CA ILE A 126 12.41 0.91 -12.40
C ILE A 126 12.98 0.08 -11.25
N ASN A 127 12.87 -1.24 -11.33
CA ASN A 127 13.43 -2.14 -10.31
C ASN A 127 14.93 -1.91 -10.12
N ARG A 128 15.69 -1.77 -11.20
CA ARG A 128 17.14 -1.54 -11.15
C ARG A 128 17.48 -0.18 -10.54
N GLU A 129 16.77 0.87 -10.97
CA GLU A 129 17.02 2.22 -10.47
C GLU A 129 16.75 2.31 -8.97
N VAL A 130 15.63 1.80 -8.52
CA VAL A 130 15.26 1.81 -7.10
C VAL A 130 16.23 0.96 -6.28
N ALA A 131 16.52 -0.26 -6.75
CA ALA A 131 17.46 -1.16 -6.06
C ALA A 131 18.85 -0.56 -5.95
N THR A 132 19.33 0.08 -7.03
CA THR A 132 20.64 0.73 -7.03
C THR A 132 20.74 1.81 -5.95
N VAL A 133 19.75 2.67 -5.85
CA VAL A 133 19.74 3.74 -4.83
C VAL A 133 19.71 3.14 -3.43
N ILE A 134 18.88 2.15 -3.20
CA ILE A 134 18.75 1.52 -1.87
C ILE A 134 20.02 0.78 -1.49
N LEU A 135 20.59 -0.02 -2.40
CA LEU A 135 21.78 -0.82 -2.11
C LEU A 135 23.03 0.04 -1.88
N LYS A 136 23.11 1.22 -2.52
CA LYS A 136 24.24 2.16 -2.28
C LYS A 136 24.15 2.87 -0.94
N ASN A 137 22.96 3.00 -0.37
CA ASN A 137 22.72 3.81 0.82
C ASN A 137 22.32 2.99 2.05
N THR A 138 22.30 1.67 1.94
CA THR A 138 21.95 0.77 3.04
C THR A 138 22.87 -0.45 3.03
N PRO A 139 22.93 -1.23 4.15
CA PRO A 139 23.72 -2.48 4.18
C PRO A 139 23.03 -3.66 3.49
N LEU A 140 21.87 -3.48 2.87
CA LEU A 140 21.14 -4.55 2.18
C LEU A 140 21.87 -5.04 0.94
N LYS A 141 21.62 -6.29 0.57
CA LYS A 141 22.21 -6.95 -0.61
C LYS A 141 21.16 -7.39 -1.60
#